data_19330de48b77a84e4d26be625d554bde
#
_entry.id   19330de48b77a84e4d26be625d554bde
#
_cell.length_a   1.000
_cell.length_b   1.000
_cell.length_c   1.000
_cell.angle_alpha   90.00
_cell.angle_beta   90.00
_cell.angle_gamma   90.00
#
_symmetry.space_group_name_H-M   'P 1'
#
loop_
_entity.id
_entity.type
_entity.pdbx_description
1 polymer ?
#
loop_
_entity_poly.entity_id
_entity_poly.type
_entity_poly.pdbx_seq_one_letter_code
_entity_poly.pdbx_strand_id
1 'polypeptide(L)'
;MEKINRRTFNIKLTQGLAGAALLSNMPLSYGLNSGKQDKKLGIALVGLGGYAGGQIAPALLNAQHCYLAGIVTGTPSKEKEWMDKYNIPRENVYNYENFDSIAKNDAIDVVYVVLPNSMHAEFCIRAARAGKHVITEKPMATSVAECDAIINACKENGVKLGVGYRMQTDPYTQEIKRYGKEKPLGNVKYVRSDSGFIAGSWITPWRLQKKYAGGGALMDMGVYAIQCCIYGAGANPVSISAQEFKTKPDYFIDVDETITAQMKFSNDVIGNVFTSYNANGNNLFVSYERGWVELNPAHSYGPLSGRTSRGEEIKFPFQRQYQQTLQLDAYAQHVLTGSPNYAPGEMGKRDLIIVEAIYKSIAEGGKTIPLDLGDMGIVRV
;
A
#
# COMPACT_ATOMS: atom_id res chain seq x y z
N MET A 1 -36.66 33.46 19.19
CA MET A 1 -36.76 32.65 17.95
C MET A 1 -37.01 33.61 16.79
N GLU A 2 -35.96 33.99 16.04
CA GLU A 2 -36.09 34.82 14.88
C GLU A 2 -36.68 34.02 13.70
N LYS A 3 -37.74 34.56 13.11
CA LYS A 3 -38.38 33.96 11.93
C LYS A 3 -37.47 34.14 10.72
N ILE A 4 -36.84 33.07 10.22
CA ILE A 4 -36.09 33.06 8.98
C ILE A 4 -37.07 33.28 7.84
N ASN A 5 -36.90 34.35 7.06
CA ASN A 5 -37.76 34.64 5.91
C ASN A 5 -37.29 33.83 4.67
N ARG A 6 -38.20 33.68 3.67
CA ARG A 6 -37.95 32.90 2.45
C ARG A 6 -36.69 33.33 1.67
N ARG A 7 -36.26 34.57 1.79
CA ARG A 7 -35.09 35.10 1.07
C ARG A 7 -33.79 34.64 1.72
N THR A 8 -33.74 34.55 3.07
CA THR A 8 -32.59 34.04 3.84
C THR A 8 -32.47 32.52 3.72
N PHE A 9 -33.58 31.81 3.57
CA PHE A 9 -33.60 30.38 3.30
C PHE A 9 -33.02 30.05 1.91
N ASN A 10 -33.42 30.81 0.86
CA ASN A 10 -32.87 30.59 -0.49
C ASN A 10 -31.39 30.95 -0.62
N ILE A 11 -30.87 31.93 0.11
CA ILE A 11 -29.44 32.27 0.14
C ILE A 11 -28.63 31.15 0.81
N LYS A 12 -29.15 30.56 1.89
CA LYS A 12 -28.50 29.40 2.52
C LYS A 12 -28.57 28.12 1.68
N LEU A 13 -29.63 27.96 0.85
CA LEU A 13 -29.75 26.84 -0.08
C LEU A 13 -28.76 26.96 -1.26
N THR A 14 -28.57 28.20 -1.78
CA THR A 14 -27.56 28.43 -2.85
C THR A 14 -26.13 28.31 -2.37
N GLN A 15 -25.81 28.63 -1.11
CA GLN A 15 -24.51 28.39 -0.52
C GLN A 15 -24.26 26.91 -0.19
N GLY A 16 -25.30 26.14 0.15
CA GLY A 16 -25.22 24.68 0.29
C GLY A 16 -25.06 23.95 -1.03
N LEU A 17 -25.59 24.46 -2.13
CA LEU A 17 -25.45 23.88 -3.48
C LEU A 17 -24.11 24.21 -4.15
N ALA A 18 -23.46 25.31 -3.78
CA ALA A 18 -22.11 25.65 -4.25
C ALA A 18 -21.04 24.70 -3.66
N GLY A 19 -21.26 24.13 -2.45
CA GLY A 19 -20.41 23.08 -1.88
C GLY A 19 -20.59 21.72 -2.56
N ALA A 20 -21.77 21.45 -3.13
CA ALA A 20 -22.05 20.21 -3.86
C ALA A 20 -21.52 20.25 -5.31
N ALA A 21 -21.28 21.42 -5.88
CA ALA A 21 -20.73 21.57 -7.23
C ALA A 21 -19.22 21.34 -7.33
N LEU A 22 -18.48 21.31 -6.20
CA LEU A 22 -17.06 20.96 -6.17
C LEU A 22 -16.80 19.45 -6.12
N LEU A 23 -17.85 18.64 -5.93
CA LEU A 23 -17.80 17.17 -6.06
C LEU A 23 -18.09 16.69 -7.50
N SER A 24 -18.43 17.60 -8.43
CA SER A 24 -18.81 17.27 -9.80
C SER A 24 -17.65 17.27 -10.81
N ASN A 25 -16.42 17.54 -10.41
CA ASN A 25 -15.24 17.48 -11.27
C ASN A 25 -14.35 16.24 -11.04
N MET A 26 -14.82 15.24 -10.30
CA MET A 26 -14.37 13.88 -10.58
C MET A 26 -15.06 13.46 -11.91
N PRO A 27 -14.34 12.87 -12.87
CA PRO A 27 -15.00 12.35 -14.05
C PRO A 27 -15.84 11.14 -13.64
N LEU A 28 -17.10 11.40 -13.25
CA LEU A 28 -18.19 10.42 -13.17
C LEU A 28 -18.69 10.15 -14.60
N SER A 29 -17.78 9.86 -15.52
CA SER A 29 -18.12 9.29 -16.81
C SER A 29 -18.01 7.78 -16.76
N TYR A 30 -18.64 7.15 -15.77
CA TYR A 30 -19.07 5.77 -15.93
C TYR A 30 -20.43 5.83 -16.63
N GLY A 31 -20.39 5.78 -17.96
CA GLY A 31 -21.59 5.59 -18.75
C GLY A 31 -22.31 4.34 -18.24
N LEU A 32 -23.57 4.51 -17.86
CA LEU A 32 -24.53 3.43 -17.68
C LEU A 32 -24.70 2.72 -19.03
N ASN A 33 -23.77 1.83 -19.36
CA ASN A 33 -23.93 0.88 -20.44
C ASN A 33 -24.70 -0.32 -19.87
N SER A 34 -26.00 -0.23 -19.93
CA SER A 34 -26.92 -1.32 -19.65
C SER A 34 -26.69 -2.44 -20.68
N GLY A 35 -26.15 -3.61 -20.25
CA GLY A 35 -26.27 -4.79 -21.08
C GLY A 35 -25.15 -5.80 -21.11
N LYS A 36 -24.02 -5.62 -20.39
CA LYS A 36 -23.10 -6.72 -20.08
C LYS A 36 -22.86 -6.72 -18.58
N GLN A 37 -23.10 -7.85 -17.93
CA GLN A 37 -22.64 -8.08 -16.57
C GLN A 37 -21.13 -7.95 -16.62
N ASP A 38 -20.58 -6.84 -16.08
CA ASP A 38 -19.14 -6.57 -16.12
C ASP A 38 -18.40 -7.74 -15.50
N LYS A 39 -17.47 -8.34 -16.26
CA LYS A 39 -16.69 -9.50 -15.82
C LYS A 39 -15.95 -9.10 -14.53
N LYS A 40 -16.23 -9.81 -13.41
CA LYS A 40 -15.44 -9.70 -12.19
C LYS A 40 -14.27 -10.67 -12.25
N LEU A 41 -13.09 -10.22 -11.79
CA LEU A 41 -11.92 -11.10 -11.73
C LEU A 41 -11.99 -12.02 -10.50
N GLY A 42 -11.77 -13.31 -10.72
CA GLY A 42 -11.61 -14.28 -9.63
C GLY A 42 -10.22 -14.19 -9.03
N ILE A 43 -10.13 -13.93 -7.72
CA ILE A 43 -8.86 -13.86 -6.97
C ILE A 43 -8.68 -15.09 -6.10
N ALA A 44 -7.51 -15.75 -6.22
CA ALA A 44 -7.07 -16.76 -5.27
C ALA A 44 -6.11 -16.14 -4.24
N LEU A 45 -6.41 -16.29 -2.94
CA LEU A 45 -5.53 -15.85 -1.86
C LEU A 45 -4.52 -16.94 -1.50
N VAL A 46 -3.23 -16.60 -1.53
CA VAL A 46 -2.14 -17.48 -1.12
C VAL A 46 -1.65 -17.06 0.27
N GLY A 47 -1.85 -17.92 1.26
CA GLY A 47 -1.57 -17.60 2.66
C GLY A 47 -2.78 -17.06 3.40
N LEU A 48 -3.32 -17.87 4.30
CA LEU A 48 -4.53 -17.57 5.08
C LEU A 48 -4.20 -17.12 6.50
N GLY A 49 -3.33 -16.10 6.61
CA GLY A 49 -2.95 -15.48 7.88
C GLY A 49 -3.95 -14.44 8.38
N GLY A 50 -3.59 -13.77 9.49
CA GLY A 50 -4.43 -12.74 10.11
C GLY A 50 -4.79 -11.58 9.18
N TYR A 51 -3.86 -11.15 8.32
CA TYR A 51 -4.11 -10.07 7.36
C TYR A 51 -5.06 -10.53 6.23
N ALA A 52 -4.83 -11.71 5.69
CA ALA A 52 -5.73 -12.28 4.67
C ALA A 52 -7.16 -12.42 5.21
N GLY A 53 -7.34 -12.99 6.41
CA GLY A 53 -8.65 -13.22 7.03
C GLY A 53 -9.31 -11.97 7.61
N GLY A 54 -8.53 -11.01 8.11
CA GLY A 54 -9.04 -9.82 8.80
C GLY A 54 -9.20 -8.59 7.89
N GLN A 55 -8.49 -8.54 6.76
CA GLN A 55 -8.50 -7.38 5.87
C GLN A 55 -8.84 -7.74 4.43
N ILE A 56 -8.12 -8.66 3.78
CA ILE A 56 -8.25 -8.88 2.34
C ILE A 56 -9.53 -9.65 1.98
N ALA A 57 -9.82 -10.76 2.64
CA ALA A 57 -11.04 -11.53 2.35
C ALA A 57 -12.33 -10.72 2.63
N PRO A 58 -12.45 -9.97 3.76
CA PRO A 58 -13.58 -9.05 3.94
C PRO A 58 -13.65 -7.92 2.90
N ALA A 59 -12.50 -7.41 2.42
CA ALA A 59 -12.46 -6.41 1.36
C ALA A 59 -13.00 -6.96 0.02
N LEU A 60 -12.66 -8.21 -0.31
CA LEU A 60 -13.15 -8.89 -1.52
C LEU A 60 -14.67 -9.07 -1.51
N LEU A 61 -15.32 -9.17 -0.33
CA LEU A 61 -16.78 -9.21 -0.24
C LEU A 61 -17.44 -7.86 -0.62
N ASN A 62 -16.70 -6.76 -0.51
CA ASN A 62 -17.16 -5.40 -0.83
C ASN A 62 -16.67 -4.92 -2.21
N ALA A 63 -15.76 -5.65 -2.85
CA ALA A 63 -15.18 -5.26 -4.13
C ALA A 63 -16.20 -5.34 -5.29
N GLN A 64 -16.10 -4.38 -6.20
CA GLN A 64 -17.02 -4.27 -7.33
C GLN A 64 -16.53 -5.04 -8.57
N HIS A 65 -15.20 -5.10 -8.77
CA HIS A 65 -14.57 -5.60 -9.98
C HIS A 65 -13.85 -6.95 -9.80
N CYS A 66 -13.80 -7.47 -8.58
CA CYS A 66 -13.21 -8.78 -8.28
C CYS A 66 -13.95 -9.47 -7.13
N TYR A 67 -13.63 -10.75 -6.91
CA TYR A 67 -14.21 -11.56 -5.83
C TYR A 67 -13.23 -12.64 -5.37
N LEU A 68 -13.44 -13.20 -4.18
CA LEU A 68 -12.67 -14.33 -3.66
C LEU A 68 -13.12 -15.62 -4.37
N ALA A 69 -12.31 -16.09 -5.30
CA ALA A 69 -12.60 -17.28 -6.10
C ALA A 69 -11.95 -18.55 -5.55
N GLY A 70 -10.77 -18.44 -4.92
CA GLY A 70 -10.01 -19.59 -4.46
C GLY A 70 -9.07 -19.28 -3.33
N ILE A 71 -8.50 -20.33 -2.75
CA ILE A 71 -7.52 -20.25 -1.66
C ILE A 71 -6.37 -21.22 -1.86
N VAL A 72 -5.20 -20.82 -1.33
CA VAL A 72 -4.00 -21.65 -1.25
C VAL A 72 -3.45 -21.61 0.16
N THR A 73 -3.31 -22.75 0.82
CA THR A 73 -2.81 -22.83 2.19
C THR A 73 -1.96 -24.07 2.44
N GLY A 74 -0.88 -23.92 3.22
CA GLY A 74 -0.12 -25.05 3.75
C GLY A 74 -0.71 -25.63 5.05
N THR A 75 -1.89 -25.16 5.50
CA THR A 75 -2.53 -25.60 6.74
C THR A 75 -3.88 -26.26 6.44
N PRO A 76 -3.97 -27.61 6.40
CA PRO A 76 -5.18 -28.32 5.99
C PRO A 76 -6.45 -27.96 6.80
N SER A 77 -6.31 -27.67 8.08
CA SER A 77 -7.45 -27.28 8.93
C SER A 77 -8.14 -25.99 8.46
N LYS A 78 -7.41 -25.09 7.80
CA LYS A 78 -7.96 -23.85 7.25
C LYS A 78 -8.76 -24.05 5.95
N GLU A 79 -8.52 -25.12 5.21
CA GLU A 79 -9.24 -25.37 3.96
C GLU A 79 -10.74 -25.41 4.21
N LYS A 80 -11.19 -26.30 5.14
CA LYS A 80 -12.61 -26.43 5.45
C LYS A 80 -13.22 -25.16 6.02
N GLU A 81 -12.51 -24.50 6.95
CA GLU A 81 -12.98 -23.23 7.55
C GLU A 81 -13.26 -22.17 6.48
N TRP A 82 -12.33 -22.00 5.54
CA TRP A 82 -12.44 -20.97 4.51
C TRP A 82 -13.45 -21.34 3.42
N MET A 83 -13.54 -22.62 3.02
CA MET A 83 -14.57 -23.11 2.10
C MET A 83 -15.96 -22.81 2.63
N ASP A 84 -16.23 -23.19 3.90
CA ASP A 84 -17.52 -22.99 4.53
C ASP A 84 -17.85 -21.50 4.71
N LYS A 85 -16.87 -20.70 5.13
CA LYS A 85 -17.04 -19.27 5.42
C LYS A 85 -17.29 -18.43 4.18
N TYR A 86 -16.63 -18.74 3.08
CA TYR A 86 -16.63 -17.91 1.86
C TYR A 86 -17.27 -18.59 0.65
N ASN A 87 -17.89 -19.75 0.84
CA ASN A 87 -18.53 -20.52 -0.24
C ASN A 87 -17.57 -20.88 -1.38
N ILE A 88 -16.32 -21.26 -1.05
CA ILE A 88 -15.30 -21.61 -2.05
C ILE A 88 -15.47 -23.07 -2.46
N PRO A 89 -15.66 -23.38 -3.76
CA PRO A 89 -15.78 -24.76 -4.23
C PRO A 89 -14.45 -25.51 -4.07
N ARG A 90 -14.52 -26.82 -3.83
CA ARG A 90 -13.34 -27.66 -3.54
C ARG A 90 -12.28 -27.62 -4.64
N GLU A 91 -12.67 -27.51 -5.88
CA GLU A 91 -11.80 -27.39 -7.05
C GLU A 91 -10.97 -26.09 -7.07
N ASN A 92 -11.34 -25.09 -6.27
CA ASN A 92 -10.62 -23.82 -6.12
C ASN A 92 -9.76 -23.77 -4.85
N VAL A 93 -9.53 -24.92 -4.21
CA VAL A 93 -8.72 -25.05 -3.00
C VAL A 93 -7.43 -25.77 -3.30
N TYR A 94 -6.31 -25.11 -3.03
CA TYR A 94 -4.97 -25.58 -3.31
C TYR A 94 -4.09 -25.56 -2.06
N ASN A 95 -3.01 -26.34 -2.11
CA ASN A 95 -1.89 -26.24 -1.18
C ASN A 95 -0.61 -25.78 -1.90
N TYR A 96 0.49 -25.67 -1.19
CA TYR A 96 1.75 -25.21 -1.79
C TYR A 96 2.37 -26.21 -2.79
N GLU A 97 2.05 -27.50 -2.66
CA GLU A 97 2.57 -28.56 -3.53
C GLU A 97 1.84 -28.57 -4.87
N ASN A 98 0.49 -28.53 -4.85
CA ASN A 98 -0.33 -28.57 -6.06
C ASN A 98 -0.64 -27.19 -6.64
N PHE A 99 -0.02 -26.11 -6.13
CA PHE A 99 -0.28 -24.73 -6.54
C PHE A 99 -0.28 -24.52 -8.05
N ASP A 100 0.67 -25.12 -8.77
CA ASP A 100 0.85 -24.87 -10.21
C ASP A 100 -0.33 -25.38 -11.05
N SER A 101 -1.16 -26.27 -10.49
CA SER A 101 -2.39 -26.75 -11.15
C SER A 101 -3.45 -25.64 -11.31
N ILE A 102 -3.28 -24.49 -10.63
CA ILE A 102 -4.12 -23.28 -10.77
C ILE A 102 -4.14 -22.76 -12.21
N ALA A 103 -3.10 -23.08 -13.02
CA ALA A 103 -3.00 -22.75 -14.44
C ALA A 103 -4.23 -23.22 -15.25
N LYS A 104 -4.85 -24.32 -14.84
CA LYS A 104 -5.98 -24.94 -15.54
C LYS A 104 -7.35 -24.47 -15.04
N ASN A 105 -7.38 -23.56 -14.07
CA ASN A 105 -8.63 -23.12 -13.47
C ASN A 105 -9.04 -21.73 -14.00
N ASP A 106 -10.06 -21.71 -14.86
CA ASP A 106 -10.59 -20.50 -15.48
C ASP A 106 -11.39 -19.61 -14.52
N ALA A 107 -11.76 -20.10 -13.32
CA ALA A 107 -12.40 -19.30 -12.29
C ALA A 107 -11.43 -18.35 -11.58
N ILE A 108 -10.12 -18.55 -11.76
CA ILE A 108 -9.07 -17.76 -11.13
C ILE A 108 -8.33 -16.95 -12.20
N ASP A 109 -8.45 -15.63 -12.14
CA ASP A 109 -7.76 -14.69 -13.02
C ASP A 109 -6.50 -14.13 -12.35
N VAL A 110 -6.50 -13.97 -11.01
CA VAL A 110 -5.47 -13.29 -10.22
C VAL A 110 -5.05 -14.17 -9.04
N VAL A 111 -3.77 -14.20 -8.76
CA VAL A 111 -3.21 -14.76 -7.51
C VAL A 111 -2.74 -13.61 -6.63
N TYR A 112 -3.22 -13.55 -5.40
CA TYR A 112 -2.79 -12.59 -4.40
C TYR A 112 -1.95 -13.28 -3.32
N VAL A 113 -0.65 -12.97 -3.27
CA VAL A 113 0.32 -13.57 -2.35
C VAL A 113 0.35 -12.79 -1.04
N VAL A 114 -0.03 -13.43 0.07
CA VAL A 114 -0.16 -12.88 1.42
C VAL A 114 0.59 -13.78 2.42
N LEU A 115 1.83 -14.06 2.10
CA LEU A 115 2.73 -14.98 2.80
C LEU A 115 3.78 -14.22 3.63
N PRO A 116 4.64 -14.89 4.42
CA PRO A 116 5.89 -14.30 4.90
C PRO A 116 6.75 -13.81 3.72
N ASN A 117 7.46 -12.68 3.92
CA ASN A 117 8.13 -11.95 2.84
C ASN A 117 9.06 -12.80 1.98
N SER A 118 9.80 -13.76 2.59
CA SER A 118 10.72 -14.66 1.89
C SER A 118 10.04 -15.63 0.91
N MET A 119 8.73 -15.79 0.98
CA MET A 119 7.98 -16.66 0.09
C MET A 119 7.32 -15.89 -1.06
N HIS A 120 7.37 -14.54 -1.05
CA HIS A 120 6.70 -13.74 -2.06
C HIS A 120 7.24 -14.05 -3.46
N ALA A 121 8.56 -14.06 -3.64
CA ALA A 121 9.17 -14.25 -4.94
C ALA A 121 8.79 -15.60 -5.56
N GLU A 122 8.89 -16.69 -4.80
CA GLU A 122 8.54 -18.03 -5.29
C GLU A 122 7.12 -18.07 -5.83
N PHE A 123 6.12 -17.69 -4.99
CA PHE A 123 4.72 -17.82 -5.36
C PHE A 123 4.28 -16.81 -6.42
N CYS A 124 4.87 -15.61 -6.47
CA CYS A 124 4.63 -14.66 -7.55
C CYS A 124 5.13 -15.19 -8.90
N ILE A 125 6.33 -15.75 -8.94
CA ILE A 125 6.93 -16.32 -10.15
C ILE A 125 6.11 -17.55 -10.63
N ARG A 126 5.72 -18.42 -9.71
CA ARG A 126 4.86 -19.58 -10.03
C ARG A 126 3.50 -19.16 -10.56
N ALA A 127 2.86 -18.14 -9.95
CA ALA A 127 1.60 -17.58 -10.42
C ALA A 127 1.73 -16.98 -11.83
N ALA A 128 2.80 -16.22 -12.09
CA ALA A 128 3.06 -15.66 -13.41
C ALA A 128 3.24 -16.75 -14.47
N ARG A 129 4.03 -17.80 -14.17
CA ARG A 129 4.21 -18.97 -15.05
C ARG A 129 2.93 -19.76 -15.28
N ALA A 130 2.01 -19.74 -14.31
CA ALA A 130 0.67 -20.31 -14.45
C ALA A 130 -0.28 -19.43 -15.31
N GLY A 131 0.21 -18.32 -15.86
CA GLY A 131 -0.58 -17.38 -16.68
C GLY A 131 -1.57 -16.54 -15.87
N LYS A 132 -1.40 -16.44 -14.55
CA LYS A 132 -2.29 -15.66 -13.69
C LYS A 132 -1.68 -14.27 -13.41
N HIS A 133 -2.52 -13.25 -13.39
CA HIS A 133 -2.12 -11.93 -12.90
C HIS A 133 -1.72 -11.99 -11.43
N VAL A 134 -0.82 -11.13 -10.97
CA VAL A 134 -0.20 -11.23 -9.66
C VAL A 134 -0.41 -9.96 -8.83
N ILE A 135 -0.86 -10.13 -7.59
CA ILE A 135 -0.70 -9.14 -6.53
C ILE A 135 0.18 -9.78 -5.46
N THR A 136 1.17 -9.05 -4.96
CA THR A 136 1.96 -9.47 -3.79
C THR A 136 1.83 -8.45 -2.67
N GLU A 137 1.82 -8.91 -1.42
CA GLU A 137 1.88 -8.00 -0.28
C GLU A 137 3.20 -7.23 -0.22
N LYS A 138 3.16 -6.13 0.51
CA LYS A 138 4.36 -5.35 0.85
C LYS A 138 5.08 -5.98 2.07
N PRO A 139 6.42 -5.88 2.13
CA PRO A 139 7.32 -5.48 1.04
C PRO A 139 7.24 -6.49 -0.10
N MET A 140 7.50 -6.04 -1.33
CA MET A 140 7.33 -6.87 -2.52
C MET A 140 8.13 -8.18 -2.47
N ALA A 141 9.32 -8.13 -1.88
CA ALA A 141 10.23 -9.26 -1.69
C ALA A 141 11.20 -8.95 -0.54
N THR A 142 12.22 -9.79 -0.34
CA THR A 142 13.28 -9.57 0.67
C THR A 142 14.54 -8.93 0.09
N SER A 143 14.66 -8.82 -1.23
CA SER A 143 15.79 -8.21 -1.93
C SER A 143 15.38 -7.59 -3.28
N VAL A 144 16.22 -6.67 -3.79
CA VAL A 144 16.06 -6.09 -5.13
C VAL A 144 16.12 -7.15 -6.22
N ALA A 145 17.01 -8.14 -6.08
CA ALA A 145 17.13 -9.24 -7.05
C ALA A 145 15.84 -10.07 -7.16
N GLU A 146 15.17 -10.34 -6.04
CA GLU A 146 13.86 -11.01 -6.03
C GLU A 146 12.77 -10.15 -6.67
N CYS A 147 12.78 -8.82 -6.46
CA CYS A 147 11.86 -7.91 -7.15
C CYS A 147 12.05 -7.99 -8.67
N ASP A 148 13.30 -7.98 -9.15
CA ASP A 148 13.60 -8.14 -10.58
C ASP A 148 13.09 -9.48 -11.12
N ALA A 149 13.29 -10.56 -10.39
CA ALA A 149 12.83 -11.89 -10.79
C ALA A 149 11.29 -11.93 -10.92
N ILE A 150 10.55 -11.32 -9.99
CA ILE A 150 9.09 -11.23 -10.05
C ILE A 150 8.65 -10.39 -11.26
N ILE A 151 9.22 -9.20 -11.45
CA ILE A 151 8.87 -8.30 -12.56
C ILE A 151 9.13 -8.98 -13.91
N ASN A 152 10.29 -9.63 -14.07
CA ASN A 152 10.65 -10.32 -15.28
C ASN A 152 9.72 -11.51 -15.55
N ALA A 153 9.42 -12.34 -14.55
CA ALA A 153 8.49 -13.44 -14.71
C ALA A 153 7.09 -12.97 -15.15
N CYS A 154 6.56 -11.89 -14.58
CA CYS A 154 5.28 -11.33 -14.99
C CYS A 154 5.33 -10.80 -16.43
N LYS A 155 6.41 -10.11 -16.80
CA LYS A 155 6.61 -9.58 -18.16
C LYS A 155 6.73 -10.69 -19.19
N GLU A 156 7.54 -11.70 -18.94
CA GLU A 156 7.77 -12.85 -19.83
C GLU A 156 6.50 -13.65 -20.10
N ASN A 157 5.61 -13.73 -19.11
CA ASN A 157 4.34 -14.45 -19.24
C ASN A 157 3.15 -13.54 -19.61
N GLY A 158 3.38 -12.26 -19.92
CA GLY A 158 2.35 -11.33 -20.36
C GLY A 158 1.26 -11.04 -19.31
N VAL A 159 1.57 -11.23 -18.02
CA VAL A 159 0.63 -11.00 -16.91
C VAL A 159 0.90 -9.69 -16.19
N LYS A 160 -0.13 -9.13 -15.56
CA LYS A 160 -0.03 -7.87 -14.79
C LYS A 160 0.49 -8.15 -13.39
N LEU A 161 1.26 -7.21 -12.85
CA LEU A 161 1.81 -7.24 -11.49
C LEU A 161 1.37 -6.01 -10.71
N GLY A 162 0.87 -6.20 -9.48
CA GLY A 162 0.60 -5.14 -8.51
C GLY A 162 1.22 -5.46 -7.16
N VAL A 163 1.49 -4.44 -6.38
CA VAL A 163 1.96 -4.56 -4.98
C VAL A 163 0.87 -4.10 -4.02
N GLY A 164 0.72 -4.76 -2.87
CA GLY A 164 -0.27 -4.51 -1.84
C GLY A 164 -0.08 -3.17 -1.10
N TYR A 165 0.14 -2.09 -1.81
CA TYR A 165 0.29 -0.74 -1.28
C TYR A 165 -1.05 -0.02 -1.16
N ARG A 166 -1.89 -0.46 -0.22
CA ARG A 166 -3.25 0.04 0.03
C ARG A 166 -3.37 1.57 0.14
N MET A 167 -2.31 2.23 0.62
CA MET A 167 -2.30 3.69 0.75
C MET A 167 -2.26 4.41 -0.60
N GLN A 168 -1.79 3.76 -1.67
CA GLN A 168 -1.69 4.40 -2.99
C GLN A 168 -3.05 4.75 -3.61
N THR A 169 -4.13 4.10 -3.18
CA THR A 169 -5.51 4.39 -3.60
C THR A 169 -6.34 5.10 -2.52
N ASP A 170 -5.76 5.30 -1.34
CA ASP A 170 -6.44 5.94 -0.21
C ASP A 170 -6.68 7.43 -0.47
N PRO A 171 -7.88 7.98 -0.20
CA PRO A 171 -8.23 9.38 -0.46
C PRO A 171 -7.31 10.38 0.23
N TYR A 172 -6.82 10.09 1.44
CA TYR A 172 -5.89 10.98 2.15
C TYR A 172 -4.54 11.07 1.44
N THR A 173 -4.02 9.93 0.95
CA THR A 173 -2.80 9.92 0.11
C THR A 173 -3.02 10.69 -1.19
N GLN A 174 -4.17 10.53 -1.84
CA GLN A 174 -4.50 11.28 -3.05
C GLN A 174 -4.57 12.79 -2.77
N GLU A 175 -5.07 13.18 -1.62
CA GLU A 175 -5.13 14.59 -1.22
C GLU A 175 -3.71 15.17 -1.01
N ILE A 176 -2.79 14.45 -0.36
CA ILE A 176 -1.38 14.88 -0.25
C ILE A 176 -0.75 15.06 -1.64
N LYS A 177 -0.97 14.10 -2.55
CA LYS A 177 -0.48 14.21 -3.94
C LYS A 177 -1.08 15.42 -4.67
N ARG A 178 -2.38 15.71 -4.45
CA ARG A 178 -3.05 16.90 -4.98
C ARG A 178 -2.40 18.19 -4.49
N TYR A 179 -2.09 18.31 -3.20
CA TYR A 179 -1.35 19.47 -2.65
C TYR A 179 0.00 19.66 -3.32
N GLY A 180 0.73 18.58 -3.59
CA GLY A 180 2.01 18.62 -4.32
C GLY A 180 1.85 19.06 -5.78
N LYS A 181 0.78 18.62 -6.45
CA LYS A 181 0.50 18.91 -7.88
C LYS A 181 -0.05 20.33 -8.09
N GLU A 182 -1.08 20.71 -7.33
CA GLU A 182 -1.77 22.01 -7.46
C GLU A 182 -1.08 23.14 -6.74
N LYS A 183 -0.21 22.83 -5.77
CA LYS A 183 0.61 23.76 -5.00
C LYS A 183 -0.17 24.91 -4.31
N PRO A 184 -1.33 24.67 -3.67
CA PRO A 184 -2.08 25.73 -3.01
C PRO A 184 -1.32 26.40 -1.87
N LEU A 185 -0.32 25.70 -1.30
CA LEU A 185 0.59 26.21 -0.28
C LEU A 185 2.01 26.50 -0.83
N GLY A 186 2.22 26.45 -2.14
CA GLY A 186 3.52 26.60 -2.79
C GLY A 186 4.27 25.29 -2.91
N ASN A 187 5.58 25.38 -3.15
CA ASN A 187 6.43 24.21 -3.30
C ASN A 187 6.68 23.53 -1.94
N VAL A 188 6.87 22.20 -1.97
CA VAL A 188 7.28 21.42 -0.80
C VAL A 188 8.70 21.84 -0.38
N LYS A 189 8.95 21.92 0.91
CA LYS A 189 10.24 22.25 1.52
C LYS A 189 10.81 21.12 2.37
N TYR A 190 9.93 20.41 3.08
CA TYR A 190 10.32 19.37 4.01
C TYR A 190 9.20 18.35 4.16
N VAL A 191 9.56 17.09 4.35
CA VAL A 191 8.62 15.99 4.63
C VAL A 191 9.13 15.15 5.77
N ARG A 192 8.22 14.68 6.65
CA ARG A 192 8.53 13.71 7.70
C ARG A 192 7.41 12.68 7.82
N SER A 193 7.79 11.43 7.99
CA SER A 193 6.83 10.38 8.31
C SER A 193 7.39 9.40 9.34
N ASP A 194 6.55 9.06 10.31
CA ASP A 194 6.84 8.10 11.37
C ASP A 194 5.88 6.90 11.25
N SER A 195 6.42 5.68 11.29
CA SER A 195 5.66 4.44 11.17
C SER A 195 6.21 3.39 12.14
N GLY A 196 5.50 3.14 13.23
CA GLY A 196 5.96 2.19 14.24
C GLY A 196 4.88 1.83 15.24
N PHE A 197 5.15 0.77 15.97
CA PHE A 197 4.32 0.29 17.08
C PHE A 197 5.18 -0.43 18.12
N ILE A 198 4.64 -0.65 19.32
CA ILE A 198 5.31 -1.44 20.35
C ILE A 198 4.95 -2.91 20.12
N ALA A 199 5.93 -3.69 19.64
CA ALA A 199 5.81 -5.13 19.48
C ALA A 199 5.69 -5.84 20.82
N GLY A 200 4.72 -6.73 20.91
CA GLY A 200 4.49 -7.58 22.08
C GLY A 200 4.33 -9.04 21.68
N SER A 201 3.83 -9.87 22.58
CA SER A 201 3.61 -11.30 22.35
C SER A 201 2.66 -11.63 21.17
N TRP A 202 1.94 -10.65 20.65
CA TRP A 202 1.05 -10.77 19.50
C TRP A 202 1.75 -10.70 18.14
N ILE A 203 3.04 -10.24 18.11
CA ILE A 203 3.79 -10.22 16.85
C ILE A 203 4.07 -11.64 16.39
N THR A 204 3.84 -11.91 15.13
CA THR A 204 4.09 -13.25 14.58
C THR A 204 5.59 -13.56 14.57
N PRO A 205 6.04 -14.74 15.05
CA PRO A 205 7.46 -15.05 15.24
C PRO A 205 8.33 -14.91 13.98
N TRP A 206 7.79 -15.11 12.78
CA TRP A 206 8.55 -14.98 11.55
C TRP A 206 9.02 -13.54 11.28
N ARG A 207 8.29 -12.51 11.80
CA ARG A 207 8.69 -11.10 11.68
C ARG A 207 9.96 -10.75 12.47
N LEU A 208 10.30 -11.54 13.47
CA LEU A 208 11.52 -11.39 14.27
C LEU A 208 12.68 -12.23 13.74
N GLN A 209 12.53 -12.86 12.59
CA GLN A 209 13.56 -13.71 11.97
C GLN A 209 13.88 -13.18 10.58
N LYS A 210 15.09 -12.64 10.39
CA LYS A 210 15.55 -12.03 9.13
C LYS A 210 15.38 -12.95 7.92
N LYS A 211 15.62 -14.25 8.08
CA LYS A 211 15.47 -15.25 7.00
C LYS A 211 14.06 -15.31 6.41
N TYR A 212 13.01 -14.92 7.16
CA TYR A 212 11.64 -14.93 6.69
C TYR A 212 11.12 -13.52 6.38
N ALA A 213 11.56 -12.53 7.16
CA ALA A 213 11.07 -11.17 7.06
C ALA A 213 11.93 -10.25 6.17
N GLY A 214 13.22 -10.63 5.96
CA GLY A 214 14.18 -9.77 5.26
C GLY A 214 14.79 -8.67 6.14
N GLY A 215 14.14 -8.35 7.27
CA GLY A 215 14.51 -7.33 8.24
C GLY A 215 13.41 -7.17 9.28
N GLY A 216 13.46 -6.12 10.08
CA GLY A 216 12.52 -5.85 11.17
C GLY A 216 11.52 -4.74 10.86
N ALA A 217 11.53 -3.69 11.72
CA ALA A 217 10.61 -2.56 11.61
C ALA A 217 10.68 -1.86 10.25
N LEU A 218 11.87 -1.77 9.65
CA LEU A 218 12.05 -1.13 8.35
C LEU A 218 11.27 -1.88 7.24
N MET A 219 11.40 -3.19 7.18
CA MET A 219 10.73 -4.02 6.17
C MET A 219 9.21 -4.06 6.36
N ASP A 220 8.73 -4.08 7.60
CA ASP A 220 7.28 -4.18 7.88
C ASP A 220 6.59 -2.81 7.86
N MET A 221 7.10 -1.85 8.61
CA MET A 221 6.47 -0.55 8.84
C MET A 221 7.18 0.59 8.12
N GLY A 222 8.50 0.53 8.00
CA GLY A 222 9.31 1.59 7.39
C GLY A 222 8.96 1.87 5.94
N VAL A 223 8.53 0.86 5.19
CA VAL A 223 8.05 1.03 3.81
C VAL A 223 6.86 2.00 3.72
N TYR A 224 5.98 2.09 4.73
CA TYR A 224 4.93 3.11 4.78
C TYR A 224 5.50 4.52 4.94
N ALA A 225 6.45 4.70 5.87
CA ALA A 225 7.07 6.01 6.08
C ALA A 225 7.90 6.46 4.87
N ILE A 226 8.63 5.54 4.22
CA ILE A 226 9.36 5.80 2.97
C ILE A 226 8.39 6.27 1.88
N GLN A 227 7.30 5.56 1.65
CA GLN A 227 6.30 5.94 0.66
C GLN A 227 5.63 7.26 0.99
N CYS A 228 5.28 7.50 2.27
CA CYS A 228 4.73 8.77 2.74
C CYS A 228 5.66 9.94 2.39
N CYS A 229 6.96 9.80 2.61
CA CYS A 229 7.92 10.83 2.25
C CYS A 229 8.01 11.03 0.73
N ILE A 230 7.98 9.95 -0.06
CA ILE A 230 8.07 10.02 -1.52
C ILE A 230 6.85 10.74 -2.12
N TYR A 231 5.63 10.35 -1.77
CA TYR A 231 4.46 11.03 -2.33
C TYR A 231 4.23 12.42 -1.72
N GLY A 232 4.70 12.67 -0.49
CA GLY A 232 4.71 14.01 0.10
C GLY A 232 5.71 14.95 -0.59
N ALA A 233 6.91 14.47 -0.93
CA ALA A 233 7.90 15.22 -1.69
C ALA A 233 7.55 15.34 -3.19
N GLY A 234 6.78 14.40 -3.72
CA GLY A 234 6.46 14.30 -5.15
C GLY A 234 7.63 13.88 -6.04
N ALA A 235 8.68 13.29 -5.47
CA ALA A 235 9.91 12.87 -6.14
C ALA A 235 10.55 11.67 -5.44
N ASN A 236 11.47 10.99 -6.12
CA ASN A 236 12.32 9.97 -5.50
C ASN A 236 13.54 10.59 -4.82
N PRO A 237 14.07 9.97 -3.73
CA PRO A 237 15.30 10.40 -3.12
C PRO A 237 16.51 10.13 -4.02
N VAL A 238 17.50 11.03 -3.97
CA VAL A 238 18.80 10.91 -4.65
C VAL A 238 19.93 10.51 -3.72
N SER A 239 19.69 10.59 -2.42
CA SER A 239 20.62 10.06 -1.41
C SER A 239 19.91 9.83 -0.08
N ILE A 240 20.50 8.97 0.74
CA ILE A 240 19.99 8.62 2.06
C ILE A 240 21.13 8.38 3.06
N SER A 241 20.90 8.76 4.32
CA SER A 241 21.72 8.38 5.46
C SER A 241 20.84 7.87 6.59
N ALA A 242 21.30 6.88 7.36
CA ALA A 242 20.47 6.22 8.36
C ALA A 242 21.28 5.73 9.57
N GLN A 243 20.58 5.58 10.69
CA GLN A 243 21.10 5.00 11.92
C GLN A 243 20.08 4.02 12.49
N GLU A 244 20.59 2.92 13.08
CA GLU A 244 19.82 1.94 13.83
C GLU A 244 20.06 2.11 15.32
N PHE A 245 19.01 1.91 16.11
CA PHE A 245 19.03 1.92 17.57
C PHE A 245 18.31 0.69 18.10
N LYS A 246 18.94 -0.03 19.04
CA LYS A 246 18.33 -1.17 19.74
C LYS A 246 18.35 -0.92 21.24
N THR A 247 17.17 -0.86 21.85
CA THR A 247 16.99 -0.76 23.30
C THR A 247 16.65 -2.10 23.93
N LYS A 248 16.22 -3.06 23.09
CA LYS A 248 15.95 -4.46 23.47
C LYS A 248 16.71 -5.44 22.57
N PRO A 249 18.05 -5.44 22.59
CA PRO A 249 18.85 -6.26 21.68
C PRO A 249 18.59 -7.76 21.84
N ASP A 250 18.26 -8.24 23.06
CA ASP A 250 17.95 -9.64 23.32
C ASP A 250 16.60 -10.09 22.73
N TYR A 251 15.72 -9.15 22.42
CA TYR A 251 14.43 -9.42 21.77
C TYR A 251 14.53 -9.27 20.24
N PHE A 252 15.24 -8.25 19.75
CA PHE A 252 15.44 -7.96 18.33
C PHE A 252 16.83 -8.45 17.87
N ILE A 253 17.12 -9.75 18.09
CA ILE A 253 18.45 -10.32 17.85
C ILE A 253 18.85 -10.22 16.37
N ASP A 254 17.97 -10.64 15.49
CA ASP A 254 18.24 -10.88 14.07
C ASP A 254 17.67 -9.78 13.15
N VAL A 255 16.84 -8.89 13.68
CA VAL A 255 16.13 -7.84 12.93
C VAL A 255 16.34 -6.46 13.55
N ASP A 256 16.15 -5.42 12.77
CA ASP A 256 16.17 -4.04 13.25
C ASP A 256 14.97 -3.75 14.18
N GLU A 257 15.26 -2.97 15.26
CA GLU A 257 14.25 -2.47 16.19
C GLU A 257 13.74 -1.10 15.78
N THR A 258 14.65 -0.13 15.69
CA THR A 258 14.34 1.29 15.42
C THR A 258 15.35 1.85 14.44
N ILE A 259 14.86 2.46 13.38
CA ILE A 259 15.69 3.13 12.37
C ILE A 259 15.19 4.56 12.18
N THR A 260 16.15 5.49 12.10
CA THR A 260 15.93 6.85 11.60
C THR A 260 16.72 7.04 10.31
N ALA A 261 16.11 7.68 9.31
CA ALA A 261 16.78 7.96 8.05
C ALA A 261 16.47 9.36 7.56
N GLN A 262 17.47 10.00 6.95
CA GLN A 262 17.32 11.27 6.26
C GLN A 262 17.49 11.04 4.76
N MET A 263 16.58 11.60 3.96
CA MET A 263 16.58 11.53 2.49
C MET A 263 16.75 12.92 1.90
N LYS A 264 17.56 13.06 0.86
CA LYS A 264 17.53 14.19 -0.05
C LYS A 264 16.81 13.78 -1.33
N PHE A 265 15.81 14.54 -1.75
CA PHE A 265 15.02 14.29 -2.95
C PHE A 265 15.59 15.05 -4.17
N SER A 266 15.24 14.59 -5.37
CA SER A 266 15.71 15.18 -6.64
C SER A 266 15.23 16.63 -6.86
N ASN A 267 14.20 17.07 -6.14
CA ASN A 267 13.68 18.44 -6.15
C ASN A 267 14.17 19.30 -4.97
N ASP A 268 15.31 18.93 -4.36
CA ASP A 268 15.95 19.58 -3.21
C ASP A 268 15.14 19.58 -1.90
N VAL A 269 14.05 18.82 -1.83
CA VAL A 269 13.31 18.56 -0.60
C VAL A 269 14.14 17.65 0.32
N ILE A 270 14.08 17.90 1.62
CA ILE A 270 14.67 17.02 2.65
C ILE A 270 13.53 16.24 3.31
N GLY A 271 13.74 14.93 3.51
CA GLY A 271 12.78 14.07 4.20
C GLY A 271 13.41 13.33 5.37
N ASN A 272 12.61 13.07 6.39
CA ASN A 272 12.99 12.22 7.53
C ASN A 272 11.99 11.08 7.69
N VAL A 273 12.54 9.88 7.88
CA VAL A 273 11.82 8.64 8.16
C VAL A 273 12.16 8.17 9.56
N PHE A 274 11.15 7.81 10.32
CA PHE A 274 11.29 7.03 11.54
C PHE A 274 10.47 5.75 11.42
N THR A 275 11.05 4.62 11.84
CA THR A 275 10.32 3.37 11.98
C THR A 275 10.78 2.59 13.20
N SER A 276 9.83 1.91 13.87
CA SER A 276 10.16 1.18 15.09
C SER A 276 9.18 0.03 15.38
N TYR A 277 9.73 -1.04 15.93
CA TYR A 277 8.97 -2.08 16.64
C TYR A 277 8.90 -1.85 18.16
N ASN A 278 9.45 -0.74 18.65
CA ASN A 278 9.48 -0.44 20.10
C ASN A 278 9.08 1.01 20.44
N ALA A 279 8.57 1.74 19.46
CA ALA A 279 7.99 3.07 19.66
C ALA A 279 6.83 3.29 18.70
N ASN A 280 5.81 4.02 19.15
CA ASN A 280 4.66 4.35 18.32
C ASN A 280 4.97 5.49 17.36
N GLY A 281 4.53 5.36 16.12
CA GLY A 281 4.57 6.39 15.09
C GLY A 281 3.51 6.11 14.04
N ASN A 282 2.74 7.13 13.65
CA ASN A 282 1.73 7.00 12.60
C ASN A 282 1.36 8.38 12.07
N ASN A 283 2.32 9.06 11.43
CA ASN A 283 2.07 10.40 10.91
C ASN A 283 2.76 10.64 9.57
N LEU A 284 2.27 11.66 8.88
CA LEU A 284 2.92 12.31 7.76
C LEU A 284 2.77 13.83 7.93
N PHE A 285 3.88 14.55 7.90
CA PHE A 285 3.92 16.00 7.91
C PHE A 285 4.63 16.51 6.65
N VAL A 286 3.97 17.39 5.91
CA VAL A 286 4.52 18.02 4.70
C VAL A 286 4.51 19.53 4.88
N SER A 287 5.69 20.14 4.89
CA SER A 287 5.86 21.59 4.95
C SER A 287 6.04 22.16 3.54
N TYR A 288 5.34 23.24 3.27
CA TYR A 288 5.34 23.99 2.02
C TYR A 288 5.83 25.42 2.27
N GLU A 289 5.95 26.21 1.22
CA GLU A 289 6.38 27.64 1.32
C GLU A 289 5.44 28.48 2.17
N ARG A 290 4.14 28.20 2.16
CA ARG A 290 3.09 29.03 2.80
C ARG A 290 2.22 28.25 3.77
N GLY A 291 2.78 27.23 4.42
CA GLY A 291 2.07 26.43 5.41
C GLY A 291 2.48 24.96 5.40
N TRP A 292 1.64 24.14 5.98
CA TRP A 292 1.87 22.70 6.10
C TRP A 292 0.56 21.91 6.02
N VAL A 293 0.69 20.62 5.72
CA VAL A 293 -0.37 19.60 5.81
C VAL A 293 0.13 18.45 6.68
N GLU A 294 -0.70 17.97 7.57
CA GLU A 294 -0.41 16.82 8.45
C GLU A 294 -1.51 15.77 8.34
N LEU A 295 -1.12 14.51 8.26
CA LEU A 295 -2.00 13.36 8.51
C LEU A 295 -1.57 12.67 9.80
N ASN A 296 -2.52 12.49 10.74
CA ASN A 296 -2.28 11.81 12.00
C ASN A 296 -3.61 11.25 12.57
N PRO A 297 -3.84 9.93 12.50
CA PRO A 297 -2.99 8.90 11.90
C PRO A 297 -2.91 9.00 10.38
N ALA A 298 -1.76 8.56 9.77
CA ALA A 298 -1.48 8.67 8.34
C ALA A 298 -1.62 7.35 7.57
N HIS A 299 -1.42 6.21 8.22
CA HIS A 299 -1.35 4.90 7.54
C HIS A 299 -1.90 3.73 8.37
N SER A 300 -2.75 3.98 9.35
CA SER A 300 -3.54 2.93 10.02
C SER A 300 -4.63 2.37 9.09
N TYR A 301 -5.30 1.30 9.51
CA TYR A 301 -6.46 0.77 8.77
C TYR A 301 -7.71 1.67 8.86
N GLY A 302 -7.56 2.85 9.45
CA GLY A 302 -8.57 3.88 9.59
C GLY A 302 -9.26 3.92 10.96
N PRO A 303 -10.02 4.98 11.22
CA PRO A 303 -10.11 6.18 10.38
C PRO A 303 -8.78 6.94 10.36
N LEU A 304 -8.46 7.56 9.23
CA LEU A 304 -7.38 8.54 9.12
C LEU A 304 -7.91 9.94 9.42
N SER A 305 -6.99 10.87 9.68
CA SER A 305 -7.31 12.26 9.96
C SER A 305 -6.21 13.17 9.44
N GLY A 306 -6.60 14.33 8.93
CA GLY A 306 -5.64 15.32 8.44
C GLY A 306 -6.09 16.74 8.75
N ARG A 307 -5.11 17.65 8.74
CA ARG A 307 -5.31 19.09 8.93
C ARG A 307 -4.28 19.91 8.20
N THR A 308 -4.63 21.15 7.94
CA THR A 308 -3.72 22.13 7.34
C THR A 308 -3.34 23.22 8.34
N SER A 309 -2.24 23.95 8.05
CA SER A 309 -1.84 25.13 8.81
C SER A 309 -2.87 26.28 8.80
N ARG A 310 -3.88 26.19 7.93
CA ARG A 310 -4.99 27.16 7.85
C ARG A 310 -6.18 26.79 8.73
N GLY A 311 -6.08 25.69 9.49
CA GLY A 311 -7.16 25.20 10.33
C GLY A 311 -8.22 24.37 9.58
N GLU A 312 -7.99 24.04 8.31
CA GLU A 312 -8.87 23.19 7.53
C GLU A 312 -8.68 21.72 7.94
N GLU A 313 -9.77 21.01 8.18
CA GLU A 313 -9.76 19.56 8.43
C GLU A 313 -9.81 18.80 7.10
N ILE A 314 -8.92 17.80 6.94
CA ILE A 314 -8.97 16.85 5.83
C ILE A 314 -9.67 15.60 6.35
N LYS A 315 -10.85 15.31 5.81
CA LYS A 315 -11.70 14.22 6.28
C LYS A 315 -12.46 13.57 5.14
N PHE A 316 -12.34 12.25 5.05
CA PHE A 316 -13.07 11.44 4.10
C PHE A 316 -13.96 10.42 4.83
N PRO A 317 -15.05 9.93 4.20
CA PRO A 317 -15.87 8.87 4.76
C PRO A 317 -15.04 7.63 5.06
N PHE A 318 -15.28 7.01 6.21
CA PHE A 318 -14.61 5.80 6.65
C PHE A 318 -15.54 4.60 6.54
N GLN A 319 -15.02 3.52 5.94
CA GLN A 319 -15.60 2.18 5.97
C GLN A 319 -14.52 1.16 6.35
N ARG A 320 -14.89 0.09 7.04
CA ARG A 320 -13.95 -1.00 7.35
C ARG A 320 -13.44 -1.62 6.04
N GLN A 321 -12.15 -1.95 5.98
CA GLN A 321 -11.43 -2.49 4.83
C GLN A 321 -11.51 -1.63 3.55
N TYR A 322 -11.88 -0.35 3.67
CA TYR A 322 -12.07 0.55 2.53
C TYR A 322 -10.80 0.69 1.67
N GLN A 323 -9.64 0.83 2.32
CA GLN A 323 -8.35 0.95 1.63
C GLN A 323 -8.03 -0.29 0.79
N GLN A 324 -8.26 -1.48 1.36
CA GLN A 324 -8.03 -2.76 0.66
C GLN A 324 -9.06 -2.96 -0.46
N THR A 325 -10.30 -2.57 -0.26
CA THR A 325 -11.33 -2.61 -1.31
C THR A 325 -10.96 -1.73 -2.49
N LEU A 326 -10.55 -0.48 -2.24
CA LEU A 326 -10.09 0.45 -3.28
C LEU A 326 -8.85 -0.09 -4.03
N GLN A 327 -7.89 -0.65 -3.30
CA GLN A 327 -6.70 -1.28 -3.90
C GLN A 327 -7.07 -2.43 -4.84
N LEU A 328 -7.95 -3.32 -4.39
CA LEU A 328 -8.39 -4.48 -5.15
C LEU A 328 -9.17 -4.08 -6.41
N ASP A 329 -10.11 -3.16 -6.28
CA ASP A 329 -10.89 -2.65 -7.41
C ASP A 329 -10.03 -1.88 -8.41
N ALA A 330 -9.09 -1.06 -7.95
CA ALA A 330 -8.17 -0.34 -8.82
C ALA A 330 -7.26 -1.30 -9.61
N TYR A 331 -6.75 -2.35 -8.94
CA TYR A 331 -5.97 -3.37 -9.62
C TYR A 331 -6.81 -4.19 -10.62
N ALA A 332 -8.02 -4.58 -10.24
CA ALA A 332 -8.92 -5.30 -11.14
C ALA A 332 -9.25 -4.45 -12.37
N GLN A 333 -9.49 -3.16 -12.21
CA GLN A 333 -9.69 -2.24 -13.33
C GLN A 333 -8.45 -2.11 -14.22
N HIS A 334 -7.25 -2.04 -13.61
CA HIS A 334 -6.01 -2.08 -14.39
C HIS A 334 -5.92 -3.32 -15.29
N VAL A 335 -6.28 -4.48 -14.76
CA VAL A 335 -6.29 -5.75 -15.54
C VAL A 335 -7.36 -5.71 -16.65
N LEU A 336 -8.58 -5.29 -16.33
CA LEU A 336 -9.74 -5.35 -17.23
C LEU A 336 -9.69 -4.30 -18.34
N THR A 337 -9.21 -3.10 -18.05
CA THR A 337 -9.35 -1.94 -18.95
C THR A 337 -8.01 -1.33 -19.39
N GLY A 338 -6.89 -1.73 -18.77
CA GLY A 338 -5.60 -1.08 -18.99
C GLY A 338 -5.45 0.29 -18.30
N SER A 339 -6.34 0.63 -17.36
CA SER A 339 -6.23 1.86 -16.54
C SER A 339 -4.89 1.92 -15.80
N PRO A 340 -4.42 3.08 -15.32
CA PRO A 340 -3.15 3.18 -14.60
C PRO A 340 -3.06 2.21 -13.42
N ASN A 341 -1.90 1.58 -13.25
CA ASN A 341 -1.59 0.79 -12.06
C ASN A 341 -1.10 1.72 -10.94
N TYR A 342 -1.83 1.82 -9.85
CA TYR A 342 -1.48 2.69 -8.72
C TYR A 342 -0.28 2.19 -7.91
N ALA A 343 0.03 0.89 -7.98
CA ALA A 343 1.12 0.26 -7.23
C ALA A 343 1.84 -0.80 -8.11
N PRO A 344 2.58 -0.35 -9.15
CA PRO A 344 3.30 -1.27 -10.03
C PRO A 344 4.49 -1.95 -9.35
N GLY A 345 4.99 -3.04 -9.93
CA GLY A 345 6.16 -3.76 -9.41
C GLY A 345 7.41 -2.89 -9.27
N GLU A 346 7.60 -1.93 -10.17
CA GLU A 346 8.69 -0.95 -10.12
C GLU A 346 8.64 -0.09 -8.85
N MET A 347 7.47 0.17 -8.30
CA MET A 347 7.32 0.84 -6.99
C MET A 347 7.86 -0.04 -5.86
N GLY A 348 7.53 -1.34 -5.86
CA GLY A 348 8.07 -2.29 -4.91
C GLY A 348 9.58 -2.42 -5.00
N LYS A 349 10.13 -2.54 -6.22
CA LYS A 349 11.58 -2.56 -6.45
C LYS A 349 12.27 -1.28 -5.95
N ARG A 350 11.73 -0.10 -6.27
CA ARG A 350 12.23 1.18 -5.76
C ARG A 350 12.36 1.19 -4.24
N ASP A 351 11.32 0.75 -3.57
CA ASP A 351 11.28 0.77 -2.10
C ASP A 351 12.32 -0.19 -1.52
N LEU A 352 12.56 -1.35 -2.14
CA LEU A 352 13.64 -2.27 -1.73
C LEU A 352 15.03 -1.69 -1.99
N ILE A 353 15.26 -0.95 -3.10
CA ILE A 353 16.52 -0.24 -3.32
C ILE A 353 16.78 0.76 -2.19
N ILE A 354 15.76 1.50 -1.76
CA ILE A 354 15.86 2.45 -0.65
C ILE A 354 16.13 1.71 0.67
N VAL A 355 15.43 0.60 0.94
CA VAL A 355 15.65 -0.23 2.13
C VAL A 355 17.07 -0.78 2.17
N GLU A 356 17.58 -1.34 1.07
CA GLU A 356 18.97 -1.84 1.00
C GLU A 356 19.98 -0.70 1.20
N ALA A 357 19.71 0.51 0.67
CA ALA A 357 20.56 1.68 0.89
C ALA A 357 20.54 2.16 2.35
N ILE A 358 19.40 2.06 3.04
CA ILE A 358 19.30 2.33 4.48
C ILE A 358 20.18 1.36 5.27
N TYR A 359 20.05 0.05 5.03
CA TYR A 359 20.89 -0.95 5.70
C TYR A 359 22.37 -0.76 5.38
N LYS A 360 22.72 -0.41 4.12
CA LYS A 360 24.10 -0.10 3.73
C LYS A 360 24.62 1.13 4.49
N SER A 361 23.84 2.19 4.59
CA SER A 361 24.21 3.39 5.34
C SER A 361 24.52 3.05 6.81
N ILE A 362 23.65 2.27 7.45
CA ILE A 362 23.84 1.80 8.83
C ILE A 362 25.15 0.99 8.97
N ALA A 363 25.39 0.04 8.08
CA ALA A 363 26.59 -0.80 8.08
C ALA A 363 27.88 0.02 7.86
N GLU A 364 27.80 1.15 7.16
CA GLU A 364 28.91 2.08 6.93
C GLU A 364 28.97 3.22 7.97
N GLY A 365 28.30 3.09 9.12
CA GLY A 365 28.36 4.07 10.22
C GLY A 365 27.58 5.35 9.97
N GLY A 366 26.50 5.29 9.19
CA GLY A 366 25.63 6.43 8.88
C GLY A 366 26.06 7.25 7.67
N LYS A 367 26.97 6.71 6.83
CA LYS A 367 27.37 7.40 5.60
C LYS A 367 26.21 7.61 4.66
N THR A 368 26.25 8.72 3.94
CA THR A 368 25.30 9.01 2.87
C THR A 368 25.52 8.10 1.69
N ILE A 369 24.49 7.35 1.31
CA ILE A 369 24.45 6.45 0.16
C ILE A 369 23.75 7.18 -0.99
N PRO A 370 24.37 7.34 -2.17
CA PRO A 370 23.72 7.90 -3.35
C PRO A 370 22.70 6.88 -3.92
N LEU A 371 21.63 7.41 -4.51
CA LEU A 371 20.56 6.65 -5.17
C LEU A 371 20.37 7.16 -6.59
N ASP A 372 20.21 6.24 -7.54
CA ASP A 372 19.85 6.52 -8.92
C ASP A 372 18.51 5.84 -9.24
N LEU A 373 17.42 6.52 -8.91
CA LEU A 373 16.05 6.00 -9.04
C LEU A 373 15.30 6.67 -10.21
N GLY A 374 15.72 7.83 -10.68
CA GLY A 374 14.94 8.61 -11.63
C GLY A 374 13.47 8.72 -11.20
N ASP A 375 12.54 8.46 -12.11
CA ASP A 375 11.10 8.42 -11.86
C ASP A 375 10.57 6.99 -11.55
N MET A 376 11.43 6.03 -11.22
CA MET A 376 11.02 4.64 -10.94
C MET A 376 9.86 4.59 -9.93
N GLY A 377 8.77 3.92 -10.29
CA GLY A 377 7.62 3.73 -9.41
C GLY A 377 6.84 5.01 -9.05
N ILE A 378 7.14 6.15 -9.65
CA ILE A 378 6.32 7.36 -9.51
C ILE A 378 5.10 7.23 -10.41
N VAL A 379 3.93 7.14 -9.80
CA VAL A 379 2.65 7.10 -10.53
C VAL A 379 2.04 8.50 -10.52
N ARG A 380 1.99 9.11 -11.71
CA ARG A 380 1.35 10.41 -11.95
C ARG A 380 -0.05 10.17 -12.53
N VAL A 381 -1.07 10.27 -11.69
CA VAL A 381 -2.49 10.08 -12.05
C VAL A 381 -3.19 11.42 -12.09
#